data_92886a2956066d4057957b3a5a3f87a8
#
_entry.id   92886a2956066d4057957b3a5a3f87a8
#
_cell.length_a   1.000
_cell.length_b   1.000
_cell.length_c   1.000
_cell.angle_alpha   90.00
_cell.angle_beta   90.00
_cell.angle_gamma   90.00
#
_symmetry.space_group_name_H-M   'P 1'
#
loop_
_entity.id
_entity.type
_entity.pdbx_description
1 polymer ?
#
loop_
_entity_poly.entity_id
_entity_poly.type
_entity_poly.pdbx_seq_one_letter_code
_entity_poly.pdbx_strand_id
1 'polypeptide(L)'
;MRGAPGTGKSRFLRTLGVDRENLIVSSDGIRQMLAATVMAGDGSGACSRGFGGRDSKLVWDFLHECVRQRARQGSDIFLDTCGITWDKVAREAAYCVKLGYELTVIDMQGDAPLDAVLDMQELRKYHPSYVDRATVAAIWEAVREGTAKIKEIAQRRGGTYLTAQWRYNNAGAAPIVTNASEMARIVRDKRANNGIVRLTVTDDHPVVFVGDVHSDADRLNTVFQKILDRYGEGNATVVLLGDLFDRGPDPVGTKDLLRSFDKHEFFRDLILVEGNHDFNLRRLYADEKELANSFPQTRETIEAFKAVGWDEKTLRHRTVDRMVLGVVVEREGRAPVFACHGGVNRTIGDMFVEGVIVQNVHAHQLIYGTGDRDTTYYGRSMYFDADPMLSDNGACVIVHGHRNRDTDLGGEERPILATPGVVNLEQGAGAGGPIVAWSTDKTVFSSDDE
;
A
#
# COMPACT_ATOMS: atom_id res chain seq x y z
N MET A 1 -0.03 14.88 -8.08
CA MET A 1 -0.45 15.70 -9.25
C MET A 1 0.23 17.05 -9.18
N ARG A 2 0.70 17.59 -10.30
CA ARG A 2 1.23 18.96 -10.37
C ARG A 2 0.76 19.68 -11.65
N GLY A 3 0.85 20.99 -11.67
CA GLY A 3 0.47 21.86 -12.79
C GLY A 3 -0.32 23.09 -12.34
N ALA A 4 -0.29 24.15 -13.12
CA ALA A 4 -1.05 25.37 -12.85
C ALA A 4 -2.58 25.12 -12.82
N PRO A 5 -3.39 26.02 -12.24
CA PRO A 5 -4.83 25.99 -12.41
C PRO A 5 -5.18 26.01 -13.90
N GLY A 6 -6.17 25.21 -14.32
CA GLY A 6 -6.52 25.08 -15.75
C GLY A 6 -5.87 23.92 -16.50
N THR A 7 -4.83 23.27 -15.95
CA THR A 7 -4.13 22.15 -16.62
C THR A 7 -4.90 20.81 -16.61
N GLY A 8 -6.12 20.76 -16.12
CA GLY A 8 -6.95 19.55 -16.19
C GLY A 8 -6.69 18.49 -15.12
N LYS A 9 -5.95 18.79 -14.04
CA LYS A 9 -5.67 17.84 -12.93
C LYS A 9 -6.91 17.12 -12.42
N SER A 10 -7.92 17.85 -11.99
CA SER A 10 -9.17 17.27 -11.44
C SER A 10 -9.96 16.48 -12.50
N ARG A 11 -9.85 16.86 -13.80
CA ARG A 11 -10.45 16.08 -14.89
C ARG A 11 -9.72 14.72 -15.04
N PHE A 12 -8.41 14.74 -14.99
CA PHE A 12 -7.61 13.51 -15.05
C PHE A 12 -7.91 12.58 -13.86
N LEU A 13 -7.99 13.09 -12.64
CA LEU A 13 -8.36 12.31 -11.45
C LEU A 13 -9.75 11.66 -11.60
N ARG A 14 -10.72 12.36 -12.16
CA ARG A 14 -12.04 11.77 -12.48
C ARG A 14 -11.95 10.66 -13.52
N THR A 15 -11.07 10.78 -14.51
CA THR A 15 -10.83 9.72 -15.50
C THR A 15 -10.26 8.45 -14.85
N LEU A 16 -9.53 8.59 -13.74
CA LEU A 16 -9.05 7.46 -12.94
C LEU A 16 -10.14 6.86 -12.02
N GLY A 17 -11.25 7.56 -11.79
CA GLY A 17 -12.31 7.15 -10.86
C GLY A 17 -12.02 7.41 -9.39
N VAL A 18 -10.84 7.95 -9.07
CA VAL A 18 -10.35 8.09 -7.68
C VAL A 18 -11.09 9.14 -6.84
N ASP A 19 -11.85 10.00 -7.47
CA ASP A 19 -12.75 10.96 -6.81
C ASP A 19 -13.92 10.25 -6.09
N ARG A 20 -14.38 9.12 -6.61
CA ARG A 20 -15.43 8.29 -6.01
C ARG A 20 -14.93 7.47 -4.83
N GLU A 21 -13.63 7.24 -4.73
CA GLU A 21 -12.99 6.45 -3.69
C GLU A 21 -12.51 7.32 -2.50
N ASN A 22 -12.75 8.62 -2.51
CA ASN A 22 -12.23 9.56 -1.51
C ASN A 22 -10.71 9.55 -1.31
N LEU A 23 -9.96 9.17 -2.35
CA LEU A 23 -8.50 9.05 -2.28
C LEU A 23 -7.77 10.38 -2.52
N ILE A 24 -8.48 11.41 -2.95
CA ILE A 24 -7.89 12.71 -3.26
C ILE A 24 -7.70 13.53 -1.98
N VAL A 25 -6.50 14.07 -1.79
CA VAL A 25 -6.18 15.10 -0.80
C VAL A 25 -5.84 16.38 -1.57
N SER A 26 -6.73 17.36 -1.50
CA SER A 26 -6.63 18.61 -2.26
C SER A 26 -6.54 19.81 -1.36
N SER A 27 -5.56 20.68 -1.59
CA SER A 27 -5.49 21.97 -0.88
C SER A 27 -6.69 22.87 -1.14
N ASP A 28 -7.28 22.81 -2.34
CA ASP A 28 -8.46 23.57 -2.66
C ASP A 28 -9.73 22.98 -2.03
N GLY A 29 -9.82 21.64 -1.99
CA GLY A 29 -10.90 20.95 -1.27
C GLY A 29 -10.90 21.26 0.23
N ILE A 30 -9.72 21.29 0.85
CA ILE A 30 -9.57 21.67 2.28
C ILE A 30 -9.98 23.13 2.47
N ARG A 31 -9.57 24.06 1.62
CA ARG A 31 -10.01 25.46 1.69
C ARG A 31 -11.53 25.58 1.59
N GLN A 32 -12.16 24.87 0.67
CA GLN A 32 -13.61 24.87 0.52
C GLN A 32 -14.34 24.28 1.72
N MET A 33 -13.78 23.25 2.34
CA MET A 33 -14.34 22.66 3.56
C MET A 33 -14.23 23.59 4.76
N LEU A 34 -13.14 24.36 4.89
CA LEU A 34 -12.90 25.28 6.00
C LEU A 34 -13.55 26.66 5.83
N ALA A 35 -13.88 27.06 4.58
CA ALA A 35 -14.44 28.37 4.27
C ALA A 35 -15.93 28.25 3.90
N ALA A 36 -16.76 29.15 4.45
CA ALA A 36 -18.11 29.32 3.97
C ALA A 36 -18.07 29.83 2.52
N THR A 37 -18.88 29.22 1.65
CA THR A 37 -19.06 29.71 0.26
C THR A 37 -19.81 31.02 0.30
N VAL A 38 -19.18 32.10 -0.16
CA VAL A 38 -19.80 33.42 -0.27
C VAL A 38 -20.12 33.64 -1.75
N MET A 39 -21.38 33.92 -2.07
CA MET A 39 -21.80 34.37 -3.39
C MET A 39 -21.27 35.79 -3.63
N ALA A 40 -20.65 36.02 -4.78
CA ALA A 40 -20.25 37.36 -5.17
C ALA A 40 -21.51 38.25 -5.36
N GLY A 41 -21.50 39.43 -4.78
CA GLY A 41 -22.65 40.35 -4.81
C GLY A 41 -23.00 40.88 -6.21
N ASP A 42 -22.16 40.64 -7.21
CA ASP A 42 -22.35 40.99 -8.63
C ASP A 42 -23.00 39.84 -9.43
N GLY A 43 -23.44 38.77 -8.79
CA GLY A 43 -24.02 37.61 -9.48
C GLY A 43 -23.04 36.78 -10.30
N SER A 44 -21.75 37.05 -10.22
CA SER A 44 -20.69 36.35 -10.98
C SER A 44 -20.36 34.95 -10.51
N GLY A 45 -21.11 34.39 -9.58
CA GLY A 45 -20.97 33.01 -9.09
C GLY A 45 -20.38 32.89 -7.69
N ALA A 46 -20.38 31.69 -7.18
CA ALA A 46 -19.84 31.38 -5.84
C ALA A 46 -18.35 31.63 -5.81
N CYS A 47 -17.91 32.49 -4.93
CA CYS A 47 -16.49 32.76 -4.68
C CYS A 47 -16.13 32.37 -3.26
N SER A 48 -15.26 31.41 -3.06
CA SER A 48 -14.69 31.12 -1.75
C SER A 48 -13.63 32.18 -1.42
N ARG A 49 -14.03 33.30 -0.84
CA ARG A 49 -13.11 34.37 -0.43
C ARG A 49 -12.72 34.32 1.05
N GLY A 50 -12.87 33.18 1.72
CA GLY A 50 -12.67 33.13 3.16
C GLY A 50 -11.23 32.99 3.62
N PHE A 51 -10.36 32.35 2.85
CA PHE A 51 -8.98 32.05 3.28
C PHE A 51 -7.95 32.86 2.53
N GLY A 52 -7.63 34.05 3.04
CA GLY A 52 -6.45 34.81 2.66
C GLY A 52 -5.15 34.11 3.10
N GLY A 53 -4.00 34.63 2.67
CA GLY A 53 -2.69 34.03 2.93
C GLY A 53 -2.34 33.72 4.39
N ARG A 54 -3.09 34.25 5.35
CA ARG A 54 -2.91 33.97 6.80
C ARG A 54 -3.33 32.55 7.19
N ASP A 55 -4.27 31.96 6.48
CA ASP A 55 -4.84 30.64 6.81
C ASP A 55 -4.19 29.51 6.00
N SER A 56 -3.24 29.86 5.15
CA SER A 56 -2.54 28.88 4.31
C SER A 56 -1.78 27.85 5.16
N LYS A 57 -1.29 28.23 6.35
CA LYS A 57 -0.65 27.28 7.27
C LYS A 57 -1.63 26.22 7.75
N LEU A 58 -2.83 26.61 8.20
CA LEU A 58 -3.87 25.67 8.66
C LEU A 58 -4.27 24.69 7.55
N VAL A 59 -4.44 25.16 6.30
CA VAL A 59 -4.73 24.29 5.15
C VAL A 59 -3.64 23.25 4.94
N TRP A 60 -2.38 23.64 5.04
CA TRP A 60 -1.27 22.71 4.89
C TRP A 60 -1.13 21.76 6.06
N ASP A 61 -1.31 22.21 7.29
CA ASP A 61 -1.29 21.35 8.48
C ASP A 61 -2.39 20.27 8.38
N PHE A 62 -3.59 20.64 7.93
CA PHE A 62 -4.70 19.70 7.69
C PHE A 62 -4.41 18.72 6.55
N LEU A 63 -3.82 19.22 5.45
CA LEU A 63 -3.42 18.38 4.33
C LEU A 63 -2.36 17.34 4.76
N HIS A 64 -1.38 17.76 5.54
CA HIS A 64 -0.36 16.87 6.07
C HIS A 64 -0.96 15.78 6.94
N GLU A 65 -1.89 16.13 7.83
CA GLU A 65 -2.54 15.14 8.68
C GLU A 65 -3.41 14.17 7.87
N CYS A 66 -4.18 14.64 6.89
CA CYS A 66 -4.94 13.77 5.99
C CYS A 66 -4.03 12.77 5.27
N VAL A 67 -2.88 13.21 4.75
CA VAL A 67 -1.90 12.33 4.09
C VAL A 67 -1.37 11.29 5.07
N ARG A 68 -0.99 11.70 6.29
CA ARG A 68 -0.47 10.79 7.31
C ARG A 68 -1.47 9.72 7.72
N GLN A 69 -2.72 10.11 7.99
CA GLN A 69 -3.75 9.16 8.38
C GLN A 69 -4.03 8.13 7.29
N ARG A 70 -4.10 8.57 6.03
CA ARG A 70 -4.27 7.64 4.90
C ARG A 70 -3.07 6.74 4.69
N ALA A 71 -1.87 7.28 4.84
CA ALA A 71 -0.64 6.50 4.70
C ALA A 71 -0.54 5.40 5.78
N ARG A 72 -0.98 5.68 7.01
CA ARG A 72 -1.07 4.69 8.10
C ARG A 72 -2.06 3.56 7.80
N GLN A 73 -3.08 3.84 6.99
CA GLN A 73 -4.08 2.85 6.58
C GLN A 73 -3.66 2.09 5.32
N GLY A 74 -2.51 2.43 4.72
CA GLY A 74 -2.08 1.82 3.47
C GLY A 74 -2.96 2.18 2.26
N SER A 75 -3.71 3.29 2.35
CA SER A 75 -4.55 3.77 1.24
C SER A 75 -3.71 4.39 0.14
N ASP A 76 -4.13 4.24 -1.11
CA ASP A 76 -3.64 5.10 -2.19
C ASP A 76 -3.89 6.57 -1.87
N ILE A 77 -2.94 7.43 -2.21
CA ILE A 77 -3.03 8.86 -1.92
C ILE A 77 -2.79 9.67 -3.18
N PHE A 78 -3.81 10.40 -3.62
CA PHE A 78 -3.70 11.36 -4.72
C PHE A 78 -3.62 12.78 -4.18
N LEU A 79 -2.40 13.32 -4.12
CA LEU A 79 -2.18 14.69 -3.67
C LEU A 79 -2.43 15.66 -4.84
N ASP A 80 -3.54 16.40 -4.81
CA ASP A 80 -3.90 17.41 -5.82
C ASP A 80 -3.51 18.81 -5.34
N THR A 81 -2.35 19.28 -5.84
CA THR A 81 -1.82 20.60 -5.57
C THR A 81 -1.21 21.19 -6.84
N CYS A 82 -0.83 22.47 -6.83
CA CYS A 82 -0.05 23.01 -7.96
C CYS A 82 1.34 22.39 -8.05
N GLY A 83 1.89 21.89 -6.95
CA GLY A 83 3.20 21.20 -6.93
C GLY A 83 4.34 22.08 -7.47
N ILE A 84 4.35 23.37 -7.11
CA ILE A 84 5.27 24.37 -7.65
C ILE A 84 6.72 24.01 -7.34
N THR A 85 6.99 23.70 -6.07
CA THR A 85 8.32 23.32 -5.60
C THR A 85 8.27 21.99 -4.87
N TRP A 86 9.39 21.26 -4.92
CA TRP A 86 9.51 20.02 -4.16
C TRP A 86 9.31 20.23 -2.66
N ASP A 87 9.83 21.34 -2.12
CA ASP A 87 9.78 21.61 -0.67
C ASP A 87 8.35 21.64 -0.11
N LYS A 88 7.36 22.02 -0.95
CA LYS A 88 5.95 22.03 -0.58
C LYS A 88 5.29 20.67 -0.51
N VAL A 89 5.84 19.66 -1.18
CA VAL A 89 5.32 18.28 -1.21
C VAL A 89 6.33 17.26 -0.69
N ALA A 90 7.58 17.68 -0.46
CA ALA A 90 8.68 16.79 -0.09
C ALA A 90 8.44 16.07 1.23
N ARG A 91 7.84 16.77 2.18
CA ARG A 91 7.56 16.24 3.52
C ARG A 91 6.62 15.04 3.44
N GLU A 92 5.50 15.18 2.70
CA GLU A 92 4.50 14.13 2.55
C GLU A 92 5.04 12.99 1.71
N ALA A 93 5.68 13.30 0.57
CA ALA A 93 6.30 12.30 -0.27
C ALA A 93 7.41 11.53 0.49
N ALA A 94 8.23 12.22 1.29
CA ALA A 94 9.27 11.58 2.08
C ALA A 94 8.68 10.65 3.15
N TYR A 95 7.63 11.08 3.82
CA TYR A 95 6.92 10.28 4.81
C TYR A 95 6.30 9.03 4.16
N CYS A 96 5.56 9.18 3.07
CA CYS A 96 4.95 8.06 2.37
C CYS A 96 6.00 7.06 1.85
N VAL A 97 7.11 7.56 1.25
CA VAL A 97 8.19 6.68 0.79
C VAL A 97 8.85 5.92 1.95
N LYS A 98 8.98 6.53 3.12
CA LYS A 98 9.45 5.84 4.33
C LYS A 98 8.50 4.71 4.76
N LEU A 99 7.20 4.86 4.50
CA LEU A 99 6.20 3.81 4.72
C LEU A 99 6.11 2.79 3.57
N GLY A 100 7.03 2.80 2.62
CA GLY A 100 7.06 1.85 1.51
C GLY A 100 6.21 2.23 0.29
N TYR A 101 5.65 3.43 0.25
CA TYR A 101 4.88 3.88 -0.91
C TYR A 101 5.77 4.13 -2.12
N GLU A 102 5.30 3.71 -3.28
CA GLU A 102 5.88 4.12 -4.55
C GLU A 102 5.39 5.53 -4.91
N LEU A 103 6.31 6.39 -5.32
CA LEU A 103 6.03 7.77 -5.72
C LEU A 103 5.77 7.86 -7.22
N THR A 104 4.58 8.33 -7.61
CA THR A 104 4.29 8.71 -9.00
C THR A 104 3.98 10.21 -9.09
N VAL A 105 4.80 10.96 -9.80
CA VAL A 105 4.56 12.36 -10.13
C VAL A 105 3.83 12.44 -11.46
N ILE A 106 2.66 13.05 -11.47
CA ILE A 106 1.86 13.27 -12.69
C ILE A 106 1.88 14.77 -12.97
N ASP A 107 2.64 15.20 -13.97
CA ASP A 107 2.79 16.58 -14.41
C ASP A 107 1.77 16.89 -15.51
N MET A 108 0.66 17.48 -15.13
CA MET A 108 -0.42 17.84 -16.06
C MET A 108 -0.14 19.13 -16.83
N GLN A 109 0.86 19.91 -16.40
CA GLN A 109 1.28 21.08 -17.19
C GLN A 109 2.08 20.62 -18.42
N GLY A 110 3.07 19.76 -18.24
CA GLY A 110 3.86 19.22 -19.34
C GLY A 110 4.40 20.31 -20.28
N ASP A 111 4.06 20.19 -21.55
CA ASP A 111 4.37 21.14 -22.61
C ASP A 111 3.24 22.13 -22.93
N ALA A 112 2.23 22.26 -22.03
CA ALA A 112 1.09 23.17 -22.23
C ALA A 112 1.56 24.62 -22.46
N PRO A 113 1.20 25.27 -23.55
CA PRO A 113 1.44 26.69 -23.70
C PRO A 113 0.59 27.51 -22.72
N LEU A 114 1.10 28.64 -22.27
CA LEU A 114 0.41 29.49 -21.29
C LEU A 114 -1.01 29.86 -21.75
N ASP A 115 -1.15 30.24 -23.02
CA ASP A 115 -2.45 30.64 -23.57
C ASP A 115 -3.50 29.53 -23.45
N ALA A 116 -3.12 28.29 -23.71
CA ALA A 116 -4.02 27.15 -23.53
C ALA A 116 -4.52 27.00 -22.08
N VAL A 117 -3.61 27.18 -21.11
CA VAL A 117 -3.94 27.12 -19.68
C VAL A 117 -4.85 28.27 -19.26
N LEU A 118 -4.58 29.49 -19.80
CA LEU A 118 -5.39 30.66 -19.53
C LEU A 118 -6.81 30.53 -20.13
N ASP A 119 -6.94 30.01 -21.35
CA ASP A 119 -8.24 29.77 -21.98
C ASP A 119 -9.07 28.73 -21.21
N MET A 120 -8.42 27.62 -20.79
CA MET A 120 -9.08 26.60 -19.96
C MET A 120 -9.51 27.16 -18.61
N GLN A 121 -8.77 28.10 -18.04
CA GLN A 121 -9.14 28.74 -16.77
C GLN A 121 -10.31 29.72 -16.96
N GLU A 122 -10.37 30.45 -18.08
CA GLU A 122 -11.45 31.36 -18.37
C GLU A 122 -12.80 30.64 -18.50
N LEU A 123 -12.83 29.40 -19.05
CA LEU A 123 -14.00 28.54 -19.05
C LEU A 123 -14.53 28.19 -17.65
N ARG A 124 -13.72 28.43 -16.62
CA ARG A 124 -14.02 28.14 -15.22
C ARG A 124 -14.27 29.40 -14.38
N LYS A 125 -14.48 30.57 -14.98
CA LYS A 125 -14.56 31.84 -14.21
C LYS A 125 -15.65 31.88 -13.13
N TYR A 126 -16.65 31.04 -13.23
CA TYR A 126 -17.72 30.88 -12.22
C TYR A 126 -17.48 29.72 -11.25
N HIS A 127 -16.34 29.02 -11.37
CA HIS A 127 -16.04 27.92 -10.47
C HIS A 127 -15.45 28.44 -9.15
N PRO A 128 -15.79 27.84 -7.98
CA PRO A 128 -15.28 28.28 -6.68
C PRO A 128 -13.74 28.33 -6.57
N SER A 129 -13.04 27.51 -7.36
CA SER A 129 -11.57 27.49 -7.44
C SER A 129 -11.02 28.32 -8.61
N TYR A 130 -11.76 29.32 -9.08
CA TYR A 130 -11.26 30.23 -10.11
C TYR A 130 -10.08 31.06 -9.59
N VAL A 131 -9.08 31.19 -10.43
CA VAL A 131 -7.87 31.99 -10.17
C VAL A 131 -7.70 32.97 -11.34
N ASP A 132 -7.41 34.21 -11.07
CA ASP A 132 -7.23 35.24 -12.09
C ASP A 132 -6.03 34.95 -13.01
N ARG A 133 -6.05 35.52 -14.22
CA ARG A 133 -5.05 35.26 -15.28
C ARG A 133 -3.63 35.57 -14.85
N ALA A 134 -3.39 36.65 -14.09
CA ALA A 134 -2.06 37.03 -13.67
C ALA A 134 -1.47 36.01 -12.66
N THR A 135 -2.30 35.59 -11.72
CA THR A 135 -1.93 34.54 -10.75
C THR A 135 -1.68 33.21 -11.45
N VAL A 136 -2.52 32.82 -12.43
CA VAL A 136 -2.31 31.58 -13.21
C VAL A 136 -1.00 31.63 -13.97
N ALA A 137 -0.68 32.77 -14.63
CA ALA A 137 0.57 32.95 -15.36
C ALA A 137 1.80 32.82 -14.44
N ALA A 138 1.75 33.45 -13.28
CA ALA A 138 2.83 33.35 -12.28
C ALA A 138 3.03 31.91 -11.77
N ILE A 139 1.92 31.18 -11.50
CA ILE A 139 1.99 29.78 -11.09
C ILE A 139 2.51 28.91 -12.23
N TRP A 140 2.06 29.13 -13.46
CA TRP A 140 2.50 28.38 -14.63
C TRP A 140 4.02 28.47 -14.81
N GLU A 141 4.59 29.68 -14.71
CA GLU A 141 6.04 29.89 -14.80
C GLU A 141 6.78 29.20 -13.66
N ALA A 142 6.32 29.36 -12.43
CA ALA A 142 6.94 28.73 -11.27
C ALA A 142 6.90 27.17 -11.35
N VAL A 143 5.82 26.59 -11.88
CA VAL A 143 5.74 25.14 -12.14
C VAL A 143 6.75 24.74 -13.21
N ARG A 144 6.87 25.51 -14.30
CA ARG A 144 7.83 25.26 -15.38
C ARG A 144 9.27 25.26 -14.86
N GLU A 145 9.65 26.26 -14.11
CA GLU A 145 11.01 26.38 -13.52
C GLU A 145 11.32 25.21 -12.56
N GLY A 146 10.35 24.75 -11.79
CA GLY A 146 10.52 23.64 -10.85
C GLY A 146 10.61 22.25 -11.48
N THR A 147 10.27 22.10 -12.76
CA THR A 147 10.07 20.78 -13.40
C THR A 147 11.31 19.90 -13.37
N ALA A 148 12.47 20.41 -13.77
CA ALA A 148 13.70 19.64 -13.86
C ALA A 148 14.11 19.06 -12.49
N LYS A 149 14.06 19.91 -11.46
CA LYS A 149 14.40 19.49 -10.08
C LYS A 149 13.44 18.42 -9.54
N ILE A 150 12.14 18.59 -9.76
CA ILE A 150 11.13 17.62 -9.28
C ILE A 150 11.29 16.28 -10.00
N LYS A 151 11.53 16.30 -11.31
CA LYS A 151 11.78 15.08 -12.10
C LYS A 151 13.02 14.33 -11.59
N GLU A 152 14.11 15.03 -11.38
CA GLU A 152 15.36 14.46 -10.85
C GLU A 152 15.13 13.83 -9.45
N ILE A 153 14.44 14.51 -8.55
CA ILE A 153 14.19 14.00 -7.20
C ILE A 153 13.26 12.78 -7.24
N ALA A 154 12.22 12.78 -8.08
CA ALA A 154 11.33 11.63 -8.25
C ALA A 154 12.13 10.41 -8.70
N GLN A 155 12.98 10.57 -9.72
CA GLN A 155 13.83 9.49 -10.24
C GLN A 155 14.84 8.97 -9.20
N ARG A 156 15.50 9.85 -8.45
CA ARG A 156 16.43 9.43 -7.37
C ARG A 156 15.75 8.62 -6.26
N ARG A 157 14.45 8.76 -6.10
CA ARG A 157 13.64 8.00 -5.13
C ARG A 157 13.01 6.74 -5.72
N GLY A 158 13.42 6.33 -6.92
CA GLY A 158 12.82 5.17 -7.61
C GLY A 158 11.41 5.43 -8.13
N GLY A 159 10.95 6.68 -8.08
CA GLY A 159 9.59 7.03 -8.49
C GLY A 159 9.44 7.21 -10.00
N THR A 160 8.19 7.20 -10.43
CA THR A 160 7.80 7.43 -11.83
C THR A 160 7.43 8.89 -12.06
N TYR A 161 7.83 9.45 -13.21
CA TYR A 161 7.43 10.79 -13.62
C TYR A 161 6.68 10.72 -14.96
N LEU A 162 5.39 11.07 -14.93
CA LEU A 162 4.51 11.11 -16.10
C LEU A 162 4.27 12.55 -16.49
N THR A 163 4.39 12.86 -17.79
CA THR A 163 4.23 14.21 -18.32
C THR A 163 3.12 14.27 -19.36
N ALA A 164 2.17 15.19 -19.18
CA ALA A 164 1.11 15.43 -20.14
C ALA A 164 1.69 16.02 -21.43
N GLN A 165 1.20 15.56 -22.57
CA GLN A 165 1.48 16.11 -23.89
C GLN A 165 0.23 16.83 -24.40
N TRP A 166 0.39 18.11 -24.76
CA TRP A 166 -0.72 18.95 -25.14
C TRP A 166 -0.78 19.14 -26.66
N ARG A 167 -2.01 19.16 -27.18
CA ARG A 167 -2.29 19.69 -28.51
C ARG A 167 -3.19 20.91 -28.37
N TYR A 168 -2.67 22.04 -28.81
CA TYR A 168 -3.37 23.33 -28.83
C TYR A 168 -3.10 24.00 -30.17
N ASN A 169 -4.18 24.38 -30.86
CA ASN A 169 -4.09 25.24 -32.00
C ASN A 169 -5.00 26.46 -31.76
N ASN A 170 -4.49 27.64 -32.08
CA ASN A 170 -5.22 28.89 -31.89
C ASN A 170 -6.46 29.04 -32.81
N ALA A 171 -6.85 28.00 -33.53
CA ALA A 171 -7.96 28.00 -34.48
C ALA A 171 -9.34 27.64 -33.85
N GLY A 172 -9.52 27.88 -32.54
CA GLY A 172 -10.78 27.70 -31.83
C GLY A 172 -11.09 26.29 -31.32
N ALA A 173 -10.20 25.33 -31.51
CA ALA A 173 -10.33 24.01 -30.89
C ALA A 173 -9.92 24.03 -29.43
N ALA A 174 -10.70 23.39 -28.54
CA ALA A 174 -10.35 23.28 -27.13
C ALA A 174 -9.00 22.56 -26.94
N PRO A 175 -8.14 23.04 -26.05
CA PRO A 175 -6.88 22.35 -25.73
C PRO A 175 -7.13 20.94 -25.21
N ILE A 176 -6.33 19.96 -25.66
CA ILE A 176 -6.46 18.57 -25.23
C ILE A 176 -5.12 17.98 -24.81
N VAL A 177 -5.15 17.10 -23.81
CA VAL A 177 -4.01 16.25 -23.43
C VAL A 177 -4.08 14.97 -24.27
N THR A 178 -3.09 14.75 -25.14
CA THR A 178 -3.12 13.68 -26.14
C THR A 178 -2.79 12.32 -25.58
N ASN A 179 -1.97 12.23 -24.51
CA ASN A 179 -1.53 11.00 -23.88
C ASN A 179 -2.25 10.69 -22.55
N ALA A 180 -3.37 11.33 -22.27
CA ALA A 180 -4.09 11.15 -20.99
C ALA A 180 -4.50 9.68 -20.73
N SER A 181 -4.95 8.97 -21.77
CA SER A 181 -5.35 7.55 -21.65
C SER A 181 -4.17 6.65 -21.33
N GLU A 182 -3.01 6.88 -21.92
CA GLU A 182 -1.79 6.14 -21.63
C GLU A 182 -1.32 6.38 -20.18
N MET A 183 -1.25 7.64 -19.76
CA MET A 183 -0.92 7.97 -18.36
C MET A 183 -1.90 7.32 -17.39
N ALA A 184 -3.19 7.35 -17.69
CA ALA A 184 -4.21 6.72 -16.85
C ALA A 184 -4.05 5.19 -16.79
N ARG A 185 -3.70 4.55 -17.90
CA ARG A 185 -3.38 3.12 -17.92
C ARG A 185 -2.18 2.80 -17.02
N ILE A 186 -1.08 3.53 -17.14
CA ILE A 186 0.11 3.33 -16.30
C ILE A 186 -0.24 3.45 -14.80
N VAL A 187 -1.04 4.45 -14.43
CA VAL A 187 -1.47 4.63 -13.02
C VAL A 187 -2.34 3.48 -12.54
N ARG A 188 -3.28 3.00 -13.38
CA ARG A 188 -4.12 1.85 -13.04
C ARG A 188 -3.31 0.57 -12.89
N ASP A 189 -2.39 0.31 -13.83
CA ASP A 189 -1.52 -0.86 -13.79
C ASP A 189 -0.68 -0.89 -12.50
N LYS A 190 -0.14 0.26 -12.09
CA LYS A 190 0.58 0.39 -10.81
C LYS A 190 -0.32 0.12 -9.60
N ARG A 191 -1.52 0.65 -9.59
CA ARG A 191 -2.49 0.39 -8.50
C ARG A 191 -2.89 -1.08 -8.42
N ALA A 192 -3.13 -1.71 -9.57
CA ALA A 192 -3.55 -3.12 -9.63
C ALA A 192 -2.46 -4.07 -9.11
N ASN A 193 -1.20 -3.73 -9.32
CA ASN A 193 -0.05 -4.59 -8.98
C ASN A 193 0.69 -4.13 -7.72
N ASN A 194 0.21 -3.10 -7.03
CA ASN A 194 0.92 -2.50 -5.90
C ASN A 194 0.98 -3.47 -4.71
N GLY A 195 2.18 -3.95 -4.41
CA GLY A 195 2.45 -4.84 -3.30
C GLY A 195 1.96 -6.29 -3.45
N ILE A 196 1.46 -6.69 -4.62
CA ILE A 196 1.02 -8.07 -4.88
C ILE A 196 1.98 -8.74 -5.87
N VAL A 197 2.59 -9.84 -5.46
CA VAL A 197 3.40 -10.69 -6.33
C VAL A 197 2.53 -11.73 -7.00
N ARG A 198 2.74 -11.96 -8.32
CA ARG A 198 2.06 -13.01 -9.08
C ARG A 198 3.04 -14.08 -9.50
N LEU A 199 2.70 -15.32 -9.19
CA LEU A 199 3.47 -16.51 -9.56
C LEU A 199 2.60 -17.38 -10.46
N THR A 200 3.07 -17.68 -11.65
CA THR A 200 2.51 -18.74 -12.49
C THR A 200 3.46 -19.93 -12.40
N VAL A 201 2.99 -21.02 -11.83
CA VAL A 201 3.81 -22.21 -11.56
C VAL A 201 3.15 -23.47 -12.13
N THR A 202 3.97 -24.46 -12.40
CA THR A 202 3.54 -25.80 -12.83
C THR A 202 3.22 -26.69 -11.61
N ASP A 203 2.55 -27.82 -11.80
CA ASP A 203 2.16 -28.72 -10.72
C ASP A 203 3.35 -29.36 -9.98
N ASP A 204 4.49 -29.49 -10.66
CA ASP A 204 5.76 -29.98 -10.10
C ASP A 204 6.57 -28.92 -9.34
N HIS A 205 6.06 -27.67 -9.30
CA HIS A 205 6.68 -26.57 -8.58
C HIS A 205 5.88 -26.23 -7.30
N PRO A 206 6.25 -26.77 -6.14
CA PRO A 206 5.55 -26.49 -4.89
C PRO A 206 5.77 -25.04 -4.44
N VAL A 207 4.68 -24.40 -4.01
CA VAL A 207 4.73 -23.13 -3.28
C VAL A 207 4.30 -23.40 -1.85
N VAL A 208 5.18 -23.10 -0.92
CA VAL A 208 4.99 -23.36 0.52
C VAL A 208 4.77 -22.04 1.24
N PHE A 209 3.64 -21.93 1.92
CA PHE A 209 3.30 -20.78 2.74
C PHE A 209 3.62 -21.11 4.20
N VAL A 210 4.35 -20.23 4.87
CA VAL A 210 4.72 -20.36 6.29
C VAL A 210 3.98 -19.29 7.07
N GLY A 211 3.34 -19.64 8.17
CA GLY A 211 2.62 -18.74 9.06
C GLY A 211 3.55 -17.81 9.84
N ASP A 212 3.02 -17.24 10.90
CA ASP A 212 3.70 -16.27 11.76
C ASP A 212 4.98 -16.88 12.37
N VAL A 213 6.05 -16.08 12.45
CA VAL A 213 7.40 -16.53 12.88
C VAL A 213 7.78 -16.01 14.25
N HIS A 214 7.52 -14.72 14.49
CA HIS A 214 7.78 -14.05 15.77
C HIS A 214 9.18 -14.28 16.35
N SER A 215 10.23 -13.98 15.59
CA SER A 215 11.62 -14.06 16.05
C SER A 215 12.05 -15.42 16.61
N ASP A 216 11.42 -16.52 16.18
CA ASP A 216 11.82 -17.89 16.56
C ASP A 216 12.65 -18.53 15.45
N ALA A 217 13.94 -18.23 15.46
CA ALA A 217 14.90 -18.68 14.44
C ALA A 217 15.03 -20.22 14.41
N ASP A 218 15.00 -20.87 15.55
CA ASP A 218 15.20 -22.32 15.65
C ASP A 218 14.01 -23.08 15.06
N ARG A 219 12.79 -22.67 15.42
CA ARG A 219 11.57 -23.27 14.86
C ARG A 219 11.42 -23.00 13.37
N LEU A 220 11.75 -21.77 12.93
CA LEU A 220 11.74 -21.45 11.49
C LEU A 220 12.76 -22.31 10.72
N ASN A 221 13.96 -22.49 11.27
CA ASN A 221 14.98 -23.37 10.68
C ASN A 221 14.47 -24.82 10.57
N THR A 222 13.80 -25.32 11.60
CA THR A 222 13.19 -26.68 11.58
C THR A 222 12.21 -26.82 10.44
N VAL A 223 11.32 -25.84 10.24
CA VAL A 223 10.37 -25.83 9.12
C VAL A 223 11.09 -25.78 7.78
N PHE A 224 12.12 -24.95 7.64
CA PHE A 224 12.92 -24.85 6.41
C PHE A 224 13.63 -26.16 6.08
N GLN A 225 14.22 -26.83 7.06
CA GLN A 225 14.85 -28.15 6.83
C GLN A 225 13.82 -29.18 6.35
N LYS A 226 12.66 -29.25 6.99
CA LYS A 226 11.57 -30.16 6.56
C LYS A 226 11.10 -29.90 5.13
N ILE A 227 11.05 -28.61 4.70
CA ILE A 227 10.73 -28.24 3.31
C ILE A 227 11.83 -28.74 2.36
N LEU A 228 13.12 -28.55 2.71
CA LEU A 228 14.24 -29.02 1.90
C LEU A 228 14.27 -30.55 1.82
N ASP A 229 14.03 -31.25 2.92
CA ASP A 229 13.98 -32.72 2.96
C ASP A 229 12.86 -33.25 2.07
N ARG A 230 11.73 -32.54 1.99
CA ARG A 230 10.56 -32.96 1.20
C ARG A 230 10.73 -32.70 -0.29
N TYR A 231 11.27 -31.54 -0.67
CA TYR A 231 11.27 -31.08 -2.06
C TYR A 231 12.65 -31.01 -2.70
N GLY A 232 13.71 -31.00 -1.90
CA GLY A 232 15.09 -30.79 -2.35
C GLY A 232 15.42 -29.31 -2.56
N GLU A 233 16.71 -29.04 -2.66
CA GLU A 233 17.25 -27.69 -2.88
C GLU A 233 16.81 -27.10 -4.22
N GLY A 234 16.48 -25.81 -4.24
CA GLY A 234 16.12 -25.05 -5.46
C GLY A 234 14.75 -25.38 -6.07
N ASN A 235 13.97 -26.29 -5.48
CA ASN A 235 12.73 -26.76 -6.10
C ASN A 235 11.46 -26.09 -5.60
N ALA A 236 11.44 -25.57 -4.36
CA ALA A 236 10.28 -24.92 -3.78
C ALA A 236 10.40 -23.39 -3.77
N THR A 237 9.29 -22.68 -3.99
CA THR A 237 9.14 -21.29 -3.60
C THR A 237 8.55 -21.23 -2.20
N VAL A 238 9.18 -20.49 -1.31
CA VAL A 238 8.71 -20.30 0.07
C VAL A 238 8.17 -18.88 0.26
N VAL A 239 6.98 -18.76 0.84
CA VAL A 239 6.30 -17.50 1.14
C VAL A 239 6.08 -17.41 2.63
N LEU A 240 6.76 -16.50 3.31
CA LEU A 240 6.50 -16.20 4.72
C LEU A 240 5.38 -15.18 4.82
N LEU A 241 4.33 -15.49 5.59
CA LEU A 241 3.10 -14.68 5.62
C LEU A 241 3.16 -13.48 6.56
N GLY A 242 4.33 -13.13 7.08
CA GLY A 242 4.54 -11.95 7.91
C GLY A 242 4.72 -12.26 9.39
N ASP A 243 4.70 -11.20 10.19
CA ASP A 243 5.05 -11.23 11.61
C ASP A 243 6.37 -11.97 11.86
N LEU A 244 7.39 -11.56 11.08
CA LEU A 244 8.70 -12.20 11.12
C LEU A 244 9.44 -11.90 12.41
N PHE A 245 9.17 -10.75 13.02
CA PHE A 245 9.86 -10.22 14.19
C PHE A 245 8.89 -10.01 15.36
N ASP A 246 9.44 -9.48 16.47
CA ASP A 246 8.75 -9.22 17.74
C ASP A 246 8.40 -10.50 18.53
N ARG A 247 8.12 -10.36 19.81
CA ARG A 247 7.68 -11.38 20.78
C ARG A 247 8.70 -12.48 21.09
N GLY A 248 9.26 -13.12 20.09
CA GLY A 248 10.15 -14.27 20.26
C GLY A 248 11.59 -13.89 20.61
N PRO A 249 12.44 -14.90 20.88
CA PRO A 249 13.71 -14.70 21.58
C PRO A 249 14.85 -14.17 20.70
N ASP A 250 14.81 -14.39 19.38
CA ASP A 250 15.99 -14.14 18.52
C ASP A 250 15.65 -13.44 17.20
N PRO A 251 15.39 -12.12 17.21
CA PRO A 251 15.17 -11.37 16.00
C PRO A 251 16.42 -11.30 15.09
N VAL A 252 17.61 -11.31 15.66
CA VAL A 252 18.86 -11.25 14.90
C VAL A 252 19.11 -12.57 14.18
N GLY A 253 18.97 -13.70 14.88
CA GLY A 253 19.08 -15.03 14.29
C GLY A 253 18.02 -15.28 13.21
N THR A 254 16.78 -14.88 13.45
CA THR A 254 15.71 -14.95 12.44
C THR A 254 16.11 -14.22 11.15
N LYS A 255 16.59 -12.98 11.26
CA LYS A 255 17.07 -12.21 10.11
C LYS A 255 18.28 -12.87 9.42
N ASP A 256 19.24 -13.39 10.20
CA ASP A 256 20.43 -14.04 9.63
C ASP A 256 20.06 -15.36 8.94
N LEU A 257 19.10 -16.10 9.49
CA LEU A 257 18.51 -17.28 8.86
C LEU A 257 17.87 -16.92 7.53
N LEU A 258 16.97 -15.93 7.50
CA LEU A 258 16.33 -15.47 6.26
C LEU A 258 17.36 -15.06 5.21
N ARG A 259 18.43 -14.36 5.61
CA ARG A 259 19.51 -13.98 4.70
C ARG A 259 20.29 -15.19 4.16
N SER A 260 20.47 -16.25 4.94
CA SER A 260 21.18 -17.45 4.50
C SER A 260 20.36 -18.23 3.48
N PHE A 261 19.03 -18.29 3.67
CA PHE A 261 18.11 -18.97 2.77
C PHE A 261 17.63 -18.12 1.58
N ASP A 262 17.89 -16.82 1.58
CA ASP A 262 17.62 -15.89 0.44
C ASP A 262 18.61 -16.10 -0.72
N LYS A 263 19.12 -17.30 -0.88
CA LYS A 263 19.95 -17.72 -1.99
C LYS A 263 19.19 -18.77 -2.77
N HIS A 264 19.15 -18.65 -4.08
CA HIS A 264 18.51 -19.61 -4.98
C HIS A 264 19.04 -21.04 -4.87
N GLU A 265 20.09 -21.25 -4.07
CA GLU A 265 20.64 -22.58 -3.77
C GLU A 265 19.68 -23.41 -2.91
N PHE A 266 19.00 -22.77 -1.94
CA PHE A 266 18.10 -23.48 -1.01
C PHE A 266 16.65 -23.49 -1.48
N PHE A 267 16.09 -22.33 -1.78
CA PHE A 267 14.77 -22.19 -2.31
C PHE A 267 14.85 -21.52 -3.68
N ARG A 268 13.93 -21.86 -4.57
CA ARG A 268 13.83 -21.18 -5.85
C ARG A 268 13.58 -19.69 -5.67
N ASP A 269 12.66 -19.35 -4.78
CA ASP A 269 12.41 -17.98 -4.34
C ASP A 269 12.01 -17.98 -2.86
N LEU A 270 12.37 -16.91 -2.15
CA LEU A 270 11.92 -16.60 -0.80
C LEU A 270 11.20 -15.26 -0.81
N ILE A 271 9.89 -15.28 -0.61
CA ILE A 271 9.02 -14.11 -0.64
C ILE A 271 8.55 -13.78 0.78
N LEU A 272 8.68 -12.53 1.17
CA LEU A 272 8.29 -12.02 2.47
C LEU A 272 7.02 -11.19 2.33
N VAL A 273 5.94 -11.61 2.98
CA VAL A 273 4.71 -10.82 3.11
C VAL A 273 4.79 -9.99 4.38
N GLU A 274 4.25 -8.79 4.37
CA GLU A 274 4.28 -7.88 5.51
C GLU A 274 3.16 -8.19 6.50
N GLY A 275 3.52 -8.52 7.74
CA GLY A 275 2.61 -8.66 8.87
C GLY A 275 2.42 -7.36 9.65
N ASN A 276 1.54 -7.38 10.67
CA ASN A 276 1.27 -6.18 11.45
C ASN A 276 2.45 -5.78 12.36
N HIS A 277 3.23 -6.72 12.85
CA HIS A 277 4.46 -6.43 13.58
C HIS A 277 5.54 -5.84 12.67
N ASP A 278 5.69 -6.36 11.46
CA ASP A 278 6.60 -5.82 10.45
C ASP A 278 6.18 -4.41 10.00
N PHE A 279 4.88 -4.17 9.87
CA PHE A 279 4.34 -2.85 9.57
C PHE A 279 4.59 -1.85 10.71
N ASN A 280 4.50 -2.27 11.98
CA ASN A 280 4.88 -1.44 13.11
C ASN A 280 6.37 -1.11 13.09
N LEU A 281 7.23 -2.07 12.73
CA LEU A 281 8.66 -1.84 12.54
C LEU A 281 8.91 -0.77 11.46
N ARG A 282 8.22 -0.85 10.31
CA ARG A 282 8.26 0.15 9.24
C ARG A 282 7.83 1.53 9.72
N ARG A 283 6.76 1.62 10.52
CA ARG A 283 6.25 2.87 11.07
C ARG A 283 7.22 3.52 12.04
N LEU A 284 7.86 2.75 12.91
CA LEU A 284 8.90 3.26 13.81
C LEU A 284 10.12 3.80 13.04
N TYR A 285 10.52 3.14 11.94
CA TYR A 285 11.55 3.67 11.06
C TYR A 285 11.13 4.94 10.32
N ALA A 286 9.84 5.21 10.17
CA ALA A 286 9.32 6.44 9.60
C ALA A 286 9.24 7.61 10.60
N ASP A 287 9.84 7.48 11.78
CA ASP A 287 9.83 8.48 12.88
C ASP A 287 8.45 8.70 13.53
N GLU A 288 7.59 7.70 13.59
CA GLU A 288 6.36 7.79 14.36
C GLU A 288 6.65 7.63 15.86
N LYS A 289 7.23 8.68 16.48
CA LYS A 289 7.63 8.67 17.90
C LYS A 289 6.49 8.34 18.86
N GLU A 290 5.25 8.66 18.49
CA GLU A 290 4.05 8.34 19.28
C GLU A 290 3.86 6.83 19.43
N LEU A 291 4.30 6.04 18.45
CA LEU A 291 4.23 4.58 18.49
C LEU A 291 5.26 3.94 19.42
N ALA A 292 6.34 4.63 19.72
CA ALA A 292 7.41 4.06 20.53
C ALA A 292 6.93 3.59 21.93
N ASN A 293 5.87 4.18 22.45
CA ASN A 293 5.25 3.75 23.70
C ASN A 293 4.13 2.71 23.50
N SER A 294 3.60 2.57 22.28
CA SER A 294 2.47 1.70 21.97
C SER A 294 2.91 0.27 21.58
N PHE A 295 4.15 0.10 21.13
CA PHE A 295 4.69 -1.18 20.67
C PHE A 295 6.05 -1.49 21.32
N PRO A 296 6.08 -1.87 22.62
CA PRO A 296 7.32 -2.15 23.33
C PRO A 296 8.13 -3.29 22.70
N GLN A 297 7.48 -4.33 22.21
CA GLN A 297 8.10 -5.49 21.56
C GLN A 297 8.87 -5.11 20.29
N THR A 298 8.27 -4.25 19.43
CA THR A 298 8.94 -3.76 18.23
C THR A 298 10.16 -2.90 18.57
N ARG A 299 10.11 -2.16 19.69
CA ARG A 299 11.28 -1.44 20.19
C ARG A 299 12.39 -2.39 20.62
N GLU A 300 12.06 -3.45 21.34
CA GLU A 300 13.03 -4.48 21.77
C GLU A 300 13.71 -5.10 20.55
N THR A 301 12.96 -5.41 19.50
CA THR A 301 13.48 -5.87 18.20
C THR A 301 14.49 -4.89 17.60
N ILE A 302 14.14 -3.59 17.55
CA ILE A 302 15.05 -2.55 17.03
C ILE A 302 16.32 -2.44 17.89
N GLU A 303 16.22 -2.48 19.21
CA GLU A 303 17.38 -2.39 20.07
C GLU A 303 18.28 -3.63 19.94
N ALA A 304 17.71 -4.82 19.76
CA ALA A 304 18.49 -6.03 19.47
C ALA A 304 19.30 -5.88 18.17
N PHE A 305 18.71 -5.34 17.10
CA PHE A 305 19.44 -5.08 15.86
C PHE A 305 20.53 -4.02 16.03
N LYS A 306 20.26 -2.93 16.76
CA LYS A 306 21.27 -1.91 17.05
C LYS A 306 22.45 -2.45 17.85
N ALA A 307 22.20 -3.37 18.80
CA ALA A 307 23.24 -3.99 19.61
C ALA A 307 24.28 -4.77 18.79
N VAL A 308 23.87 -5.28 17.61
CA VAL A 308 24.78 -5.93 16.65
C VAL A 308 25.31 -4.99 15.56
N GLY A 309 25.19 -3.68 15.78
CA GLY A 309 25.81 -2.65 14.95
C GLY A 309 25.05 -2.28 13.67
N TRP A 310 23.75 -2.52 13.62
CA TRP A 310 22.95 -2.10 12.48
C TRP A 310 22.47 -0.65 12.60
N ASP A 311 22.69 0.13 11.56
CA ASP A 311 22.06 1.45 11.41
C ASP A 311 20.61 1.33 10.87
N GLU A 312 19.84 2.40 11.01
CA GLU A 312 18.44 2.45 10.57
C GLU A 312 18.27 2.11 9.09
N LYS A 313 19.16 2.60 8.23
CA LYS A 313 19.09 2.34 6.78
C LYS A 313 19.30 0.86 6.46
N THR A 314 20.26 0.23 7.11
CA THR A 314 20.55 -1.19 6.96
C THR A 314 19.38 -2.04 7.46
N LEU A 315 18.80 -1.67 8.62
CA LEU A 315 17.63 -2.32 9.18
C LEU A 315 16.46 -2.32 8.21
N ARG A 316 16.06 -1.13 7.73
CA ARG A 316 14.97 -0.98 6.77
C ARG A 316 15.18 -1.82 5.52
N HIS A 317 16.32 -1.64 4.87
CA HIS A 317 16.61 -2.28 3.59
C HIS A 317 16.65 -3.80 3.69
N ARG A 318 17.07 -4.33 4.82
CA ARG A 318 17.23 -5.79 5.01
C ARG A 318 16.00 -6.47 5.63
N THR A 319 15.07 -5.71 6.16
CA THR A 319 13.84 -6.23 6.75
C THR A 319 12.62 -5.86 5.90
N VAL A 320 12.02 -4.72 6.19
CA VAL A 320 10.68 -4.35 5.70
C VAL A 320 10.61 -3.83 4.26
N ASP A 321 11.73 -3.31 3.71
CA ASP A 321 11.68 -2.72 2.35
C ASP A 321 11.48 -3.77 1.23
N ARG A 322 11.70 -5.05 1.53
CA ARG A 322 11.51 -6.18 0.60
C ARG A 322 10.16 -6.87 0.72
N MET A 323 9.38 -6.53 1.74
CA MET A 323 8.10 -7.16 2.00
C MET A 323 7.04 -6.69 1.02
N VAL A 324 6.14 -7.62 0.67
CA VAL A 324 4.98 -7.42 -0.20
C VAL A 324 3.70 -7.58 0.61
N LEU A 325 2.57 -7.16 0.07
CA LEU A 325 1.27 -7.24 0.77
C LEU A 325 0.55 -8.56 0.57
N GLY A 326 0.91 -9.30 -0.47
CA GLY A 326 0.31 -10.59 -0.76
C GLY A 326 0.90 -11.25 -2.00
N VAL A 327 0.50 -12.50 -2.21
CA VAL A 327 0.94 -13.35 -3.30
C VAL A 327 -0.27 -14.01 -3.96
N VAL A 328 -0.34 -13.96 -5.28
CA VAL A 328 -1.26 -14.75 -6.09
C VAL A 328 -0.47 -15.88 -6.73
N VAL A 329 -0.93 -17.12 -6.56
CA VAL A 329 -0.36 -18.31 -7.21
C VAL A 329 -1.37 -18.90 -8.16
N GLU A 330 -1.00 -18.97 -9.43
CA GLU A 330 -1.81 -19.53 -10.50
C GLU A 330 -1.18 -20.85 -10.99
N ARG A 331 -2.02 -21.88 -11.14
CA ARG A 331 -1.63 -23.20 -11.66
C ARG A 331 -2.67 -23.67 -12.66
N GLU A 332 -2.21 -24.27 -13.75
CA GLU A 332 -3.10 -24.77 -14.79
C GLU A 332 -4.04 -25.85 -14.22
N GLY A 333 -5.34 -25.71 -14.48
CA GLY A 333 -6.36 -26.66 -14.05
C GLY A 333 -6.60 -26.77 -12.54
N ARG A 334 -6.05 -25.86 -11.73
CA ARG A 334 -6.22 -25.81 -10.27
C ARG A 334 -6.86 -24.48 -9.83
N ALA A 335 -7.54 -24.50 -8.71
CA ALA A 335 -7.99 -23.28 -8.07
C ALA A 335 -6.75 -22.40 -7.73
N PRO A 336 -6.75 -21.12 -8.10
CA PRO A 336 -5.69 -20.21 -7.73
C PRO A 336 -5.64 -19.99 -6.21
N VAL A 337 -4.48 -19.58 -5.71
CA VAL A 337 -4.27 -19.25 -4.30
C VAL A 337 -4.02 -17.75 -4.18
N PHE A 338 -4.70 -17.09 -3.24
CA PHE A 338 -4.35 -15.75 -2.79
C PHE A 338 -3.88 -15.82 -1.33
N ALA A 339 -2.70 -15.30 -1.06
CA ALA A 339 -2.10 -15.30 0.27
C ALA A 339 -1.78 -13.88 0.73
N CYS A 340 -2.15 -13.55 1.97
CA CYS A 340 -1.78 -12.30 2.66
C CYS A 340 -1.74 -12.57 4.18
N HIS A 341 -1.16 -11.66 4.96
CA HIS A 341 -1.01 -11.88 6.40
C HIS A 341 -2.35 -11.94 7.14
N GLY A 342 -3.19 -10.90 7.00
CA GLY A 342 -4.40 -10.76 7.80
C GLY A 342 -5.63 -11.53 7.29
N GLY A 343 -5.56 -12.08 6.08
CA GLY A 343 -6.68 -12.74 5.44
C GLY A 343 -7.75 -11.78 4.88
N VAL A 344 -8.46 -12.25 3.87
CA VAL A 344 -9.60 -11.55 3.25
C VAL A 344 -10.69 -12.57 2.94
N ASN A 345 -11.91 -12.11 2.68
CA ASN A 345 -12.94 -13.03 2.18
C ASN A 345 -12.62 -13.51 0.75
N ARG A 346 -13.18 -14.66 0.37
CA ARG A 346 -12.90 -15.29 -0.92
C ARG A 346 -13.27 -14.42 -2.13
N THR A 347 -14.36 -13.64 -2.02
CA THR A 347 -14.75 -12.70 -3.10
C THR A 347 -13.66 -11.66 -3.36
N ILE A 348 -13.08 -11.09 -2.30
CA ILE A 348 -11.95 -10.16 -2.42
C ILE A 348 -10.72 -10.88 -2.96
N GLY A 349 -10.46 -12.10 -2.50
CA GLY A 349 -9.38 -12.94 -3.03
C GLY A 349 -9.51 -13.21 -4.53
N ASP A 350 -10.70 -13.57 -5.01
CA ASP A 350 -10.98 -13.76 -6.44
C ASP A 350 -10.70 -12.49 -7.25
N MET A 351 -11.10 -11.32 -6.75
CA MET A 351 -10.81 -10.04 -7.39
C MET A 351 -9.29 -9.79 -7.52
N PHE A 352 -8.50 -10.12 -6.48
CA PHE A 352 -7.05 -10.03 -6.58
C PHE A 352 -6.47 -11.02 -7.60
N VAL A 353 -6.99 -12.24 -7.65
CA VAL A 353 -6.59 -13.25 -8.65
C VAL A 353 -6.89 -12.75 -10.06
N GLU A 354 -8.07 -12.20 -10.30
CA GLU A 354 -8.45 -11.62 -11.59
C GLU A 354 -7.69 -10.35 -11.97
N GLY A 355 -6.89 -9.79 -11.05
CA GLY A 355 -6.17 -8.54 -11.27
C GLY A 355 -7.07 -7.30 -11.23
N VAL A 356 -8.25 -7.42 -10.65
CA VAL A 356 -9.16 -6.30 -10.44
C VAL A 356 -8.60 -5.39 -9.36
N ILE A 357 -8.67 -4.07 -9.58
CA ILE A 357 -8.38 -3.10 -8.52
C ILE A 357 -9.53 -3.16 -7.52
N VAL A 358 -9.28 -3.73 -6.35
CA VAL A 358 -10.27 -3.86 -5.30
C VAL A 358 -10.42 -2.52 -4.61
N GLN A 359 -11.49 -1.81 -4.94
CA GLN A 359 -11.82 -0.53 -4.31
C GLN A 359 -12.09 -0.74 -2.82
N ASN A 360 -11.58 0.17 -1.99
CA ASN A 360 -11.71 0.16 -0.53
C ASN A 360 -10.97 -0.97 0.22
N VAL A 361 -10.19 -1.80 -0.45
CA VAL A 361 -9.24 -2.69 0.23
C VAL A 361 -7.89 -1.97 0.33
N HIS A 362 -7.49 -1.66 1.55
CA HIS A 362 -6.24 -0.98 1.84
C HIS A 362 -5.17 -2.00 2.27
N ALA A 363 -3.90 -1.64 2.16
CA ALA A 363 -2.81 -2.48 2.65
C ALA A 363 -3.02 -2.88 4.12
N HIS A 364 -3.54 -1.97 4.93
CA HIS A 364 -3.91 -2.26 6.31
C HIS A 364 -4.88 -3.45 6.46
N GLN A 365 -5.83 -3.63 5.52
CA GLN A 365 -6.76 -4.76 5.56
C GLN A 365 -6.08 -6.08 5.19
N LEU A 366 -5.08 -6.06 4.30
CA LEU A 366 -4.29 -7.25 3.99
C LEU A 366 -3.36 -7.66 5.15
N ILE A 367 -2.95 -6.67 5.95
CA ILE A 367 -2.06 -6.85 7.10
C ILE A 367 -2.84 -7.26 8.37
N TYR A 368 -3.96 -6.60 8.67
CA TYR A 368 -4.72 -6.82 9.91
C TYR A 368 -5.97 -7.68 9.72
N GLY A 369 -6.27 -8.06 8.48
CA GLY A 369 -7.55 -8.68 8.13
C GLY A 369 -8.70 -7.68 8.09
N THR A 370 -9.83 -8.15 7.66
CA THR A 370 -11.08 -7.38 7.62
C THR A 370 -11.93 -7.75 8.83
N GLY A 371 -12.31 -6.74 9.59
CA GLY A 371 -13.10 -6.89 10.81
C GLY A 371 -12.33 -6.51 12.06
N ASP A 372 -13.05 -6.28 13.13
CA ASP A 372 -12.53 -5.98 14.43
C ASP A 372 -12.85 -7.14 15.36
N ARG A 373 -11.94 -7.44 16.30
CA ARG A 373 -12.11 -8.43 17.36
C ARG A 373 -13.45 -8.27 18.09
N ASP A 374 -13.85 -7.02 18.30
CA ASP A 374 -15.03 -6.65 19.04
C ASP A 374 -16.25 -6.34 18.16
N THR A 375 -16.07 -6.30 16.83
CA THR A 375 -17.17 -6.00 15.91
C THR A 375 -17.94 -7.28 15.59
N THR A 376 -19.17 -7.33 16.05
CA THR A 376 -20.10 -8.39 15.70
C THR A 376 -21.19 -7.86 14.76
N TYR A 377 -21.43 -8.57 13.66
CA TYR A 377 -22.58 -8.34 12.81
C TYR A 377 -23.55 -9.52 12.99
N TYR A 378 -24.77 -9.23 13.43
CA TYR A 378 -25.75 -10.25 13.83
C TYR A 378 -25.23 -11.28 14.87
N GLY A 379 -24.41 -10.82 15.83
CA GLY A 379 -23.87 -11.66 16.89
C GLY A 379 -22.75 -12.61 16.45
N ARG A 380 -22.16 -12.38 15.26
CA ARG A 380 -21.00 -13.14 14.76
C ARG A 380 -19.81 -12.22 14.61
N SER A 381 -18.61 -12.73 14.93
CA SER A 381 -17.37 -12.02 14.66
C SER A 381 -17.23 -11.74 13.17
N MET A 382 -16.76 -10.53 12.84
CA MET A 382 -16.49 -10.09 11.46
C MET A 382 -15.20 -10.69 10.87
N TYR A 383 -14.65 -11.76 11.43
CA TYR A 383 -13.53 -12.49 10.86
C TYR A 383 -13.97 -13.32 9.65
N PHE A 384 -13.43 -13.00 8.49
CA PHE A 384 -13.89 -13.56 7.22
C PHE A 384 -13.47 -15.03 6.98
N ASP A 385 -12.42 -15.49 7.63
CA ASP A 385 -11.99 -16.89 7.54
C ASP A 385 -13.01 -17.86 8.12
N ALA A 386 -13.90 -17.37 8.96
CA ALA A 386 -14.84 -18.17 9.73
C ALA A 386 -16.32 -17.89 9.44
N ASP A 387 -16.65 -16.98 8.53
CA ASP A 387 -18.03 -16.72 8.16
C ASP A 387 -18.45 -17.59 6.97
N PRO A 388 -19.26 -18.66 7.17
CA PRO A 388 -19.74 -19.51 6.09
C PRO A 388 -20.52 -18.75 5.02
N MET A 389 -21.17 -17.63 5.38
CA MET A 389 -21.95 -16.82 4.43
C MET A 389 -21.06 -16.00 3.49
N LEU A 390 -19.80 -15.76 3.87
CA LEU A 390 -18.85 -14.98 3.06
C LEU A 390 -17.84 -15.88 2.32
N SER A 391 -17.77 -17.17 2.68
CA SER A 391 -16.81 -18.12 2.11
C SER A 391 -17.36 -18.95 0.92
N ASP A 392 -18.66 -18.94 0.68
CA ASP A 392 -19.29 -20.04 -0.08
C ASP A 392 -19.20 -19.98 -1.61
N ASN A 393 -18.77 -18.88 -2.23
CA ASN A 393 -18.84 -18.75 -3.70
C ASN A 393 -17.54 -18.35 -4.41
N GLY A 394 -16.42 -18.24 -3.71
CA GLY A 394 -15.15 -17.85 -4.34
C GLY A 394 -14.46 -19.03 -5.02
N ALA A 395 -13.74 -18.76 -6.12
CA ALA A 395 -13.00 -19.75 -6.88
C ALA A 395 -11.56 -19.96 -6.36
N CYS A 396 -11.00 -19.02 -5.59
CA CYS A 396 -9.64 -19.12 -5.07
C CYS A 396 -9.58 -19.76 -3.67
N VAL A 397 -8.37 -20.23 -3.32
CA VAL A 397 -8.00 -20.61 -1.94
C VAL A 397 -7.36 -19.42 -1.26
N ILE A 398 -7.82 -19.05 -0.07
CA ILE A 398 -7.20 -18.01 0.76
C ILE A 398 -6.22 -18.67 1.73
N VAL A 399 -4.99 -18.13 1.81
CA VAL A 399 -3.99 -18.55 2.80
C VAL A 399 -3.59 -17.34 3.65
N HIS A 400 -3.64 -17.47 4.98
CA HIS A 400 -3.31 -16.37 5.88
C HIS A 400 -2.71 -16.84 7.21
N GLY A 401 -2.08 -15.91 7.95
CA GLY A 401 -1.64 -16.03 9.34
C GLY A 401 -2.46 -15.13 10.26
N HIS A 402 -1.81 -14.45 11.18
CA HIS A 402 -2.28 -13.36 12.03
C HIS A 402 -3.39 -13.73 13.00
N ARG A 403 -4.45 -14.38 12.58
CA ARG A 403 -5.67 -14.59 13.38
C ARG A 403 -6.15 -16.02 13.34
N ASN A 404 -6.31 -16.57 14.52
CA ASN A 404 -7.07 -17.78 14.75
C ASN A 404 -8.32 -17.40 15.55
N ARG A 405 -9.51 -17.51 14.94
CA ARG A 405 -10.76 -17.04 15.54
C ARG A 405 -11.02 -17.63 16.92
N ASP A 406 -10.75 -18.91 17.08
CA ASP A 406 -11.07 -19.57 18.34
C ASP A 406 -10.12 -19.16 19.44
N THR A 407 -8.82 -18.98 19.13
CA THR A 407 -7.82 -18.42 20.04
C THR A 407 -8.15 -16.96 20.39
N ASP A 408 -8.50 -16.14 19.42
CA ASP A 408 -8.90 -14.73 19.61
C ASP A 408 -10.15 -14.56 20.49
N LEU A 409 -11.06 -15.54 20.46
CA LEU A 409 -12.28 -15.57 21.27
C LEU A 409 -12.13 -16.37 22.58
N GLY A 410 -10.90 -16.83 22.90
CA GLY A 410 -10.62 -17.63 24.09
C GLY A 410 -11.00 -19.10 23.95
N GLY A 411 -11.16 -19.58 22.72
CA GLY A 411 -11.38 -20.98 22.39
C GLY A 411 -10.09 -21.77 22.14
N GLU A 412 -10.23 -23.02 21.73
CA GLU A 412 -9.11 -23.87 21.33
C GLU A 412 -8.62 -23.49 19.91
N GLU A 413 -7.35 -23.81 19.61
CA GLU A 413 -6.77 -23.62 18.28
C GLU A 413 -7.55 -24.41 17.22
N ARG A 414 -7.77 -23.79 16.06
CA ARG A 414 -8.44 -24.45 14.94
C ARG A 414 -7.46 -25.25 14.10
N PRO A 415 -7.90 -26.38 13.57
CA PRO A 415 -7.16 -27.06 12.51
C PRO A 415 -6.90 -26.12 11.31
N ILE A 416 -5.73 -26.24 10.69
CA ILE A 416 -5.28 -25.41 9.56
C ILE A 416 -6.31 -25.33 8.42
N LEU A 417 -7.07 -26.39 8.18
CA LEU A 417 -8.06 -26.50 7.10
C LEU A 417 -9.50 -26.56 7.62
N ALA A 418 -9.82 -25.89 8.71
CA ALA A 418 -11.16 -25.96 9.32
C ALA A 418 -12.27 -25.36 8.44
N THR A 419 -11.94 -24.36 7.62
CA THR A 419 -12.88 -23.71 6.70
C THR A 419 -12.59 -24.12 5.26
N PRO A 420 -13.54 -24.68 4.50
CA PRO A 420 -13.30 -25.04 3.11
C PRO A 420 -12.81 -23.87 2.27
N GLY A 421 -11.69 -24.05 1.55
CA GLY A 421 -11.07 -23.02 0.72
C GLY A 421 -10.31 -21.92 1.49
N VAL A 422 -10.14 -22.07 2.80
CA VAL A 422 -9.30 -21.22 3.63
C VAL A 422 -8.25 -22.05 4.36
N VAL A 423 -7.01 -21.62 4.33
CA VAL A 423 -5.88 -22.19 5.06
C VAL A 423 -5.41 -21.16 6.06
N ASN A 424 -5.63 -21.41 7.34
CA ASN A 424 -5.20 -20.56 8.44
C ASN A 424 -3.94 -21.14 9.07
N LEU A 425 -2.82 -20.41 9.00
CA LEU A 425 -1.51 -20.84 9.50
C LEU A 425 -1.14 -20.19 10.85
N GLU A 426 -2.06 -19.41 11.47
CA GLU A 426 -1.85 -18.90 12.83
C GLU A 426 -2.11 -19.99 13.86
N GLN A 427 -1.06 -20.46 14.50
CA GLN A 427 -1.10 -21.52 15.52
C GLN A 427 -0.42 -21.09 16.83
N GLY A 428 -0.43 -19.78 17.11
CA GLY A 428 0.07 -19.23 18.36
C GLY A 428 1.59 -19.09 18.43
N ALA A 429 2.31 -19.03 17.31
CA ALA A 429 3.76 -18.89 17.28
C ALA A 429 4.27 -17.75 18.19
N GLY A 430 3.58 -16.60 18.18
CA GLY A 430 3.89 -15.46 19.05
C GLY A 430 3.67 -15.69 20.56
N ALA A 431 3.05 -16.80 20.96
CA ALA A 431 2.83 -17.21 22.34
C ALA A 431 3.55 -18.54 22.68
N GLY A 432 4.49 -18.98 21.82
CA GLY A 432 5.25 -20.21 22.01
C GLY A 432 4.65 -21.44 21.34
N GLY A 433 3.58 -21.27 20.56
CA GLY A 433 3.02 -22.32 19.70
C GLY A 433 3.91 -22.64 18.48
N PRO A 434 3.54 -23.65 17.67
CA PRO A 434 4.36 -24.07 16.55
C PRO A 434 4.32 -23.05 15.39
N ILE A 435 5.42 -23.01 14.63
CA ILE A 435 5.41 -22.42 13.29
C ILE A 435 4.92 -23.49 12.34
N VAL A 436 3.88 -23.18 11.57
CA VAL A 436 3.23 -24.12 10.65
C VAL A 436 3.35 -23.64 9.22
N ALA A 437 3.44 -24.58 8.29
CA ALA A 437 3.45 -24.26 6.87
C ALA A 437 2.51 -25.21 6.10
N TRP A 438 2.00 -24.72 4.98
CA TRP A 438 1.16 -25.45 4.05
C TRP A 438 1.64 -25.27 2.61
N SER A 439 1.67 -26.33 1.86
CA SER A 439 2.08 -26.33 0.46
C SER A 439 0.89 -26.50 -0.50
N THR A 440 1.08 -26.00 -1.71
CA THR A 440 0.10 -26.14 -2.80
C THR A 440 -0.18 -27.60 -3.21
N ASP A 441 0.65 -28.56 -2.82
CA ASP A 441 0.37 -30.01 -2.95
C ASP A 441 -0.38 -30.57 -1.73
N LYS A 442 -0.79 -29.70 -0.79
CA LYS A 442 -1.52 -30.00 0.46
C LYS A 442 -0.67 -30.66 1.56
N THR A 443 0.64 -30.67 1.43
CA THR A 443 1.53 -31.08 2.53
C THR A 443 1.52 -30.01 3.62
N VAL A 444 1.44 -30.44 4.87
CA VAL A 444 1.54 -29.58 6.06
C VAL A 444 2.84 -29.88 6.76
N PHE A 445 3.51 -28.83 7.25
CA PHE A 445 4.72 -28.91 8.05
C PHE A 445 4.48 -28.19 9.39
N SER A 446 5.05 -28.72 10.47
CA SER A 446 5.03 -28.08 11.77
C SER A 446 6.45 -28.09 12.38
N SER A 447 6.79 -27.07 13.15
CA SER A 447 8.06 -27.02 13.87
C SER A 447 8.13 -28.07 15.00
N ASP A 448 6.97 -28.48 15.53
CA ASP A 448 6.85 -29.29 16.73
C ASP A 448 6.60 -30.80 16.44
N ASP A 449 6.37 -31.17 15.18
CA ASP A 449 6.28 -32.59 14.80
C ASP A 449 7.67 -33.23 14.78
N GLU A 450 7.85 -34.42 15.39
CA GLU A 450 9.08 -35.21 15.34
C GLU A 450 9.37 -35.81 13.95
#